data_e627a060a49dfcdea0ce13c0a4365cfc
#
_entry.id   e627a060a49dfcdea0ce13c0a4365cfc
#
_cell.length_a   1.000
_cell.length_b   1.000
_cell.length_c   1.000
_cell.angle_alpha   90.00
_cell.angle_beta   90.00
_cell.angle_gamma   90.00
#
_symmetry.space_group_name_H-M   'P 1'
#
loop_
_entity.id
_entity.type
_entity.pdbx_description
1 polymer ?
#
loop_
_entity_poly.entity_id
_entity_poly.type
_entity_poly.pdbx_seq_one_letter_code
_entity_poly.pdbx_strand_id
1 'polypeptide(L)'
;MSKKSDIDELFYRLMGYYPTKAGEAYEIVSAAALGFIQDQLAEHDKYLKGKSGGRPYQLDGLLNGDVMVESKDYTIDDRKVGRPDLQKLQGALSDLPQIKEGIFTSATEFSRDAIKYAKGTEVNDEQKTITTVDIRPSTPEDEEGRVKTIVVQMQYIVPNFDRGEKSILFTDAGKKQIIDYMKAHGMTQYQLCVSMFYDENGEPLISMSDLSRQNQPSFDFSTDFVSGEFPIDAYIKFYDILVSIKGVSYRNVPIEKGQDEFTIEAHGNATLLIKSDKMGVNKLITDLDLKKAIDKIGGARG
;
A
#
# COMPACT_ATOMS: atom_id res chain seq x y z
N MET A 1 -38.45 -13.12 -7.42
CA MET A 1 -37.18 -12.39 -7.30
C MET A 1 -36.53 -12.35 -8.67
N SER A 2 -36.08 -11.19 -9.16
CA SER A 2 -35.31 -11.13 -10.39
C SER A 2 -34.00 -11.88 -10.23
N LYS A 3 -33.56 -12.59 -11.27
CA LYS A 3 -32.25 -13.25 -11.30
C LYS A 3 -31.18 -12.19 -11.11
N LYS A 4 -30.20 -12.44 -10.25
CA LYS A 4 -29.06 -11.57 -10.01
C LYS A 4 -27.90 -12.00 -10.89
N SER A 5 -27.12 -11.02 -11.37
CA SER A 5 -25.90 -11.30 -12.12
C SER A 5 -24.72 -11.60 -11.16
N ASP A 6 -23.64 -12.12 -11.71
CA ASP A 6 -22.43 -12.35 -10.92
C ASP A 6 -21.84 -11.04 -10.36
N ILE A 7 -22.05 -9.92 -11.07
CA ILE A 7 -21.65 -8.59 -10.56
C ILE A 7 -22.58 -8.10 -9.45
N ASP A 8 -23.90 -8.37 -9.53
CA ASP A 8 -24.81 -8.06 -8.42
C ASP A 8 -24.38 -8.79 -7.14
N GLU A 9 -24.01 -10.08 -7.26
CA GLU A 9 -23.56 -10.90 -6.13
C GLU A 9 -22.17 -10.41 -5.60
N LEU A 10 -21.26 -10.05 -6.51
CA LEU A 10 -19.99 -9.44 -6.15
C LEU A 10 -20.21 -8.13 -5.37
N PHE A 11 -21.06 -7.25 -5.88
CA PHE A 11 -21.37 -5.97 -5.23
C PHE A 11 -21.95 -6.20 -3.82
N TYR A 12 -22.93 -7.13 -3.70
CA TYR A 12 -23.50 -7.49 -2.40
C TYR A 12 -22.43 -8.00 -1.43
N ARG A 13 -21.53 -8.86 -1.87
CA ARG A 13 -20.44 -9.38 -1.04
C ARG A 13 -19.52 -8.27 -0.51
N LEU A 14 -19.24 -7.25 -1.32
CA LEU A 14 -18.36 -6.16 -0.97
C LEU A 14 -19.03 -5.09 -0.09
N MET A 15 -20.30 -4.76 -0.40
CA MET A 15 -20.99 -3.60 0.16
C MET A 15 -22.08 -3.96 1.16
N GLY A 16 -22.54 -5.22 1.20
CA GLY A 16 -23.56 -5.69 2.12
C GLY A 16 -25.02 -5.37 1.72
N TYR A 17 -25.24 -4.81 0.53
CA TYR A 17 -26.58 -4.51 0.02
C TYR A 17 -26.64 -4.63 -1.51
N TYR A 18 -27.85 -4.80 -2.06
CA TYR A 18 -28.11 -4.71 -3.50
C TYR A 18 -28.61 -3.32 -3.84
N PRO A 19 -28.12 -2.71 -4.94
CA PRO A 19 -28.71 -1.47 -5.46
C PRO A 19 -30.18 -1.67 -5.85
N THR A 20 -30.94 -0.58 -5.86
CA THR A 20 -32.39 -0.61 -6.11
C THR A 20 -32.74 -0.74 -7.60
N LYS A 21 -31.92 -0.17 -8.48
CA LYS A 21 -32.11 -0.23 -9.94
C LYS A 21 -31.41 -1.45 -10.53
N ALA A 22 -32.02 -2.06 -11.53
CA ALA A 22 -31.38 -3.12 -12.31
C ALA A 22 -30.16 -2.54 -13.07
N GLY A 23 -29.03 -3.25 -13.01
CA GLY A 23 -27.76 -2.83 -13.65
C GLY A 23 -26.93 -1.81 -12.86
N GLU A 24 -27.48 -1.19 -11.82
CA GLU A 24 -26.79 -0.16 -11.05
C GLU A 24 -25.50 -0.67 -10.37
N ALA A 25 -25.48 -1.94 -9.94
CA ALA A 25 -24.27 -2.56 -9.40
C ALA A 25 -23.13 -2.53 -10.43
N TYR A 26 -23.42 -2.87 -11.67
CA TYR A 26 -22.44 -2.87 -12.74
C TYR A 26 -21.98 -1.45 -13.12
N GLU A 27 -22.90 -0.49 -13.16
CA GLU A 27 -22.58 0.92 -13.39
C GLU A 27 -21.57 1.45 -12.34
N ILE A 28 -21.84 1.21 -11.05
CA ILE A 28 -20.96 1.62 -9.93
C ILE A 28 -19.60 0.91 -10.02
N VAL A 29 -19.60 -0.43 -10.20
CA VAL A 29 -18.36 -1.22 -10.29
C VAL A 29 -17.51 -0.75 -11.46
N SER A 30 -18.12 -0.52 -12.63
CA SER A 30 -17.41 -0.08 -13.83
C SER A 30 -16.79 1.31 -13.66
N ALA A 31 -17.54 2.27 -13.15
CA ALA A 31 -17.03 3.62 -12.89
C ALA A 31 -15.90 3.59 -11.86
N ALA A 32 -16.06 2.84 -10.76
CA ALA A 32 -15.06 2.70 -9.72
C ALA A 32 -13.76 2.06 -10.25
N ALA A 33 -13.88 0.98 -10.99
CA ALA A 33 -12.77 0.24 -11.56
C ALA A 33 -11.97 1.06 -12.58
N LEU A 34 -12.65 1.81 -13.44
CA LEU A 34 -12.01 2.72 -14.40
C LEU A 34 -11.29 3.87 -13.68
N GLY A 35 -11.95 4.49 -12.71
CA GLY A 35 -11.33 5.55 -11.89
C GLY A 35 -10.07 5.06 -11.17
N PHE A 36 -10.12 3.85 -10.61
CA PHE A 36 -8.97 3.23 -9.95
C PHE A 36 -7.79 2.97 -10.89
N ILE A 37 -8.07 2.41 -12.09
CA ILE A 37 -7.00 2.06 -13.04
C ILE A 37 -6.33 3.29 -13.65
N GLN A 38 -7.11 4.33 -13.92
CA GLN A 38 -6.62 5.55 -14.55
C GLN A 38 -6.16 6.61 -13.54
N ASP A 39 -6.30 6.33 -12.24
CA ASP A 39 -6.07 7.31 -11.16
C ASP A 39 -6.85 8.61 -11.39
N GLN A 40 -8.13 8.47 -11.74
CA GLN A 40 -9.01 9.58 -12.09
C GLN A 40 -10.20 9.65 -11.16
N LEU A 41 -10.76 10.88 -11.03
CA LEU A 41 -12.03 11.06 -10.33
C LEU A 41 -13.15 10.40 -11.15
N ALA A 42 -13.86 9.47 -10.52
CA ALA A 42 -15.03 8.81 -11.09
C ALA A 42 -16.29 9.23 -10.34
N GLU A 43 -17.33 9.52 -11.09
CA GLU A 43 -18.66 9.86 -10.57
C GLU A 43 -19.69 8.91 -11.21
N HIS A 44 -20.73 8.55 -10.46
CA HIS A 44 -21.83 7.68 -10.88
C HIS A 44 -23.14 8.45 -10.90
N ASP A 45 -24.08 8.09 -11.78
CA ASP A 45 -25.45 8.62 -11.90
C ASP A 45 -25.46 10.15 -12.09
N LYS A 46 -24.66 10.66 -13.05
CA LYS A 46 -24.60 12.09 -13.36
C LYS A 46 -25.56 12.46 -14.49
N TYR A 47 -26.03 13.71 -14.43
CA TYR A 47 -26.97 14.25 -15.41
C TYR A 47 -26.35 15.43 -16.14
N LEU A 48 -26.27 15.34 -17.48
CA LEU A 48 -25.74 16.41 -18.32
C LEU A 48 -26.77 16.83 -19.38
N LYS A 49 -26.85 18.15 -19.62
CA LYS A 49 -27.72 18.69 -20.68
C LYS A 49 -27.02 18.64 -22.02
N GLY A 50 -27.69 18.10 -23.03
CA GLY A 50 -27.26 18.13 -24.42
C GLY A 50 -27.53 19.50 -25.09
N LYS A 51 -26.83 19.75 -26.21
CA LYS A 51 -27.03 20.94 -27.04
C LYS A 51 -28.39 20.97 -27.76
N SER A 52 -28.99 19.81 -28.04
CA SER A 52 -30.28 19.69 -28.69
C SER A 52 -31.45 20.03 -27.76
N GLY A 53 -31.23 20.28 -26.50
CA GLY A 53 -32.24 20.53 -25.49
C GLY A 53 -32.97 19.25 -25.04
N GLY A 54 -34.07 19.39 -24.32
CA GLY A 54 -34.83 18.27 -23.81
C GLY A 54 -34.42 17.81 -22.41
N ARG A 55 -34.66 16.52 -22.11
CA ARG A 55 -34.29 15.92 -20.84
C ARG A 55 -32.78 15.73 -20.75
N PRO A 56 -32.15 15.97 -19.58
CA PRO A 56 -30.75 15.66 -19.41
C PRO A 56 -30.46 14.17 -19.67
N TYR A 57 -29.27 13.90 -20.21
CA TYR A 57 -28.74 12.55 -20.29
C TYR A 57 -28.32 12.09 -18.89
N GLN A 58 -28.77 10.91 -18.50
CA GLN A 58 -28.23 10.19 -17.36
C GLN A 58 -27.00 9.41 -17.83
N LEU A 59 -25.88 9.60 -17.17
CA LEU A 59 -24.62 8.91 -17.44
C LEU A 59 -24.40 7.85 -16.38
N ASP A 60 -24.12 6.61 -16.81
CA ASP A 60 -23.78 5.51 -15.89
C ASP A 60 -22.50 5.83 -15.11
N GLY A 61 -21.55 6.51 -15.76
CA GLY A 61 -20.34 7.04 -15.12
C GLY A 61 -19.76 8.25 -15.85
N LEU A 62 -18.99 9.05 -15.11
CA LEU A 62 -18.26 10.22 -15.62
C LEU A 62 -16.86 10.24 -15.02
N LEU A 63 -15.82 10.24 -15.85
CA LEU A 63 -14.43 10.33 -15.41
C LEU A 63 -13.90 11.74 -15.71
N ASN A 64 -13.23 12.34 -14.75
CA ASN A 64 -12.64 13.68 -14.82
C ASN A 64 -13.56 14.79 -15.37
N GLY A 65 -14.88 14.56 -15.39
CA GLY A 65 -15.87 15.51 -15.89
C GLY A 65 -16.00 15.57 -17.41
N ASP A 66 -15.21 14.81 -18.19
CA ASP A 66 -15.19 14.91 -19.67
C ASP A 66 -15.14 13.58 -20.42
N VAL A 67 -15.11 12.44 -19.71
CA VAL A 67 -15.19 11.09 -20.31
C VAL A 67 -16.46 10.39 -19.85
N MET A 68 -17.37 10.13 -20.76
CA MET A 68 -18.64 9.44 -20.49
C MET A 68 -18.43 7.92 -20.45
N VAL A 69 -18.95 7.27 -19.42
CA VAL A 69 -18.99 5.82 -19.31
C VAL A 69 -20.42 5.34 -19.50
N GLU A 70 -20.62 4.39 -20.42
CA GLU A 70 -21.85 3.60 -20.60
C GLU A 70 -21.55 2.15 -20.24
N SER A 71 -22.40 1.53 -19.42
CA SER A 71 -22.15 0.23 -18.80
C SER A 71 -23.27 -0.76 -19.11
N LYS A 72 -22.95 -1.97 -19.57
CA LYS A 72 -23.95 -3.01 -19.88
C LYS A 72 -23.54 -4.35 -19.31
N ASP A 73 -24.37 -4.87 -18.41
CA ASP A 73 -24.29 -6.25 -17.92
C ASP A 73 -25.39 -7.10 -18.62
N TYR A 74 -24.96 -7.85 -19.62
CA TYR A 74 -25.83 -8.76 -20.33
C TYR A 74 -25.63 -10.23 -19.97
N THR A 75 -25.00 -10.51 -18.85
CA THR A 75 -24.71 -11.88 -18.39
C THR A 75 -25.98 -12.68 -18.13
N ILE A 76 -27.06 -12.04 -17.65
CA ILE A 76 -28.36 -12.73 -17.46
C ILE A 76 -29.00 -13.11 -18.76
N ASP A 77 -28.88 -12.28 -19.80
CA ASP A 77 -29.47 -12.45 -21.10
C ASP A 77 -28.59 -13.29 -22.04
N ASP A 78 -27.38 -13.64 -21.60
CA ASP A 78 -26.36 -14.39 -22.38
C ASP A 78 -26.15 -13.81 -23.78
N ARG A 79 -26.10 -12.49 -23.89
CA ARG A 79 -25.90 -11.80 -25.16
C ARG A 79 -24.66 -10.93 -25.19
N LYS A 80 -24.05 -10.78 -26.38
CA LYS A 80 -22.93 -9.87 -26.60
C LYS A 80 -23.40 -8.45 -26.82
N VAL A 81 -22.55 -7.49 -26.48
CA VAL A 81 -22.71 -6.08 -26.85
C VAL A 81 -22.61 -5.95 -28.37
N GLY A 82 -23.62 -5.36 -28.99
CA GLY A 82 -23.71 -5.18 -30.43
C GLY A 82 -23.33 -3.75 -30.88
N ARG A 83 -23.16 -3.60 -32.21
CA ARG A 83 -22.99 -2.29 -32.87
C ARG A 83 -24.08 -1.27 -32.50
N PRO A 84 -25.40 -1.65 -32.42
CA PRO A 84 -26.44 -0.70 -32.03
C PRO A 84 -26.25 -0.07 -30.67
N ASP A 85 -25.68 -0.81 -29.71
CA ASP A 85 -25.42 -0.31 -28.36
C ASP A 85 -24.38 0.85 -28.42
N LEU A 86 -23.30 0.68 -29.20
CA LEU A 86 -22.28 1.69 -29.40
C LEU A 86 -22.77 2.91 -30.20
N GLN A 87 -23.65 2.66 -31.19
CA GLN A 87 -24.30 3.74 -31.97
C GLN A 87 -25.18 4.62 -31.10
N LYS A 88 -25.85 4.03 -30.09
CA LYS A 88 -26.65 4.78 -29.12
C LYS A 88 -25.75 5.68 -28.29
N LEU A 89 -24.61 5.16 -27.78
CA LEU A 89 -23.60 5.98 -27.07
C LEU A 89 -23.07 7.11 -27.95
N GLN A 90 -22.74 6.82 -29.23
CA GLN A 90 -22.26 7.84 -30.18
C GLN A 90 -23.29 8.97 -30.38
N GLY A 91 -24.57 8.63 -30.40
CA GLY A 91 -25.64 9.63 -30.47
C GLY A 91 -25.63 10.58 -29.25
N ALA A 92 -25.49 10.03 -28.05
CA ALA A 92 -25.38 10.82 -26.83
C ALA A 92 -24.09 11.69 -26.81
N LEU A 93 -22.95 11.11 -27.20
CA LEU A 93 -21.68 11.82 -27.28
C LEU A 93 -21.73 13.03 -28.22
N SER A 94 -22.44 12.86 -29.39
CA SER A 94 -22.57 13.93 -30.36
C SER A 94 -23.37 15.12 -29.84
N ASP A 95 -24.30 14.89 -28.91
CA ASP A 95 -25.13 15.94 -28.30
C ASP A 95 -24.53 16.58 -27.02
N LEU A 96 -23.48 15.99 -26.43
CA LEU A 96 -22.84 16.41 -25.20
C LEU A 96 -21.49 17.12 -25.49
N PRO A 97 -21.43 18.43 -25.76
CA PRO A 97 -20.21 19.13 -26.20
C PRO A 97 -19.09 19.09 -25.14
N GLN A 98 -19.45 19.02 -23.85
CA GLN A 98 -18.52 18.95 -22.75
C GLN A 98 -17.81 17.58 -22.59
N ILE A 99 -18.33 16.55 -23.22
CA ILE A 99 -17.72 15.22 -23.22
C ILE A 99 -16.75 15.10 -24.40
N LYS A 100 -15.53 14.62 -24.17
CA LYS A 100 -14.50 14.46 -25.19
C LYS A 100 -14.54 13.09 -25.85
N GLU A 101 -14.76 12.05 -25.07
CA GLU A 101 -14.78 10.66 -25.52
C GLU A 101 -15.74 9.80 -24.70
N GLY A 102 -16.04 8.60 -25.18
CA GLY A 102 -16.87 7.62 -24.49
C GLY A 102 -16.11 6.33 -24.21
N ILE A 103 -16.36 5.75 -23.06
CA ILE A 103 -15.96 4.39 -22.69
C ILE A 103 -17.21 3.55 -22.62
N PHE A 104 -17.24 2.42 -23.34
CA PHE A 104 -18.31 1.44 -23.24
C PHE A 104 -17.79 0.22 -22.50
N THR A 105 -18.34 -0.05 -21.30
CA THR A 105 -17.97 -1.21 -20.49
C THR A 105 -18.96 -2.34 -20.66
N SER A 106 -18.49 -3.59 -20.66
CA SER A 106 -19.33 -4.78 -20.73
C SER A 106 -18.83 -5.90 -19.83
N ALA A 107 -19.78 -6.57 -19.15
CA ALA A 107 -19.52 -7.83 -18.44
C ALA A 107 -19.52 -9.05 -19.39
N THR A 108 -20.00 -8.87 -20.62
CA THR A 108 -20.00 -9.88 -21.67
C THR A 108 -19.15 -9.45 -22.86
N GLU A 109 -18.87 -10.36 -23.77
CA GLU A 109 -18.06 -10.06 -24.96
C GLU A 109 -18.73 -9.01 -25.88
N PHE A 110 -17.90 -8.27 -26.60
CA PHE A 110 -18.31 -7.44 -27.71
C PHE A 110 -18.40 -8.27 -28.99
N SER A 111 -19.42 -8.00 -29.81
CA SER A 111 -19.51 -8.57 -31.15
C SER A 111 -18.40 -8.01 -32.06
N ARG A 112 -18.02 -8.76 -33.09
CA ARG A 112 -17.04 -8.29 -34.10
C ARG A 112 -17.43 -6.95 -34.73
N ASP A 113 -18.73 -6.73 -34.95
CA ASP A 113 -19.22 -5.48 -35.53
C ASP A 113 -19.18 -4.32 -34.54
N ALA A 114 -19.39 -4.57 -33.27
CA ALA A 114 -19.19 -3.56 -32.23
C ALA A 114 -17.72 -3.11 -32.15
N ILE A 115 -16.76 -4.05 -32.12
CA ILE A 115 -15.33 -3.76 -32.11
C ILE A 115 -14.91 -2.98 -33.37
N LYS A 116 -15.39 -3.39 -34.55
CA LYS A 116 -15.11 -2.66 -35.82
C LYS A 116 -15.67 -1.24 -35.78
N TYR A 117 -16.88 -1.06 -35.24
CA TYR A 117 -17.49 0.25 -35.10
C TYR A 117 -16.69 1.15 -34.18
N ALA A 118 -16.31 0.67 -33.00
CA ALA A 118 -15.48 1.43 -32.04
C ALA A 118 -14.16 1.87 -32.69
N LYS A 119 -13.42 0.96 -33.36
CA LYS A 119 -12.21 1.29 -34.13
C LYS A 119 -12.47 2.32 -35.25
N GLY A 120 -13.61 2.30 -35.87
CA GLY A 120 -14.01 3.28 -36.89
C GLY A 120 -14.15 4.69 -36.33
N THR A 121 -14.54 4.85 -35.06
CA THR A 121 -14.65 6.17 -34.41
C THR A 121 -13.28 6.81 -34.14
N GLU A 122 -12.21 6.03 -34.12
CA GLU A 122 -10.83 6.53 -33.88
C GLU A 122 -10.25 7.26 -35.09
N VAL A 123 -10.71 6.91 -36.30
CA VAL A 123 -10.22 7.45 -37.56
C VAL A 123 -11.20 8.43 -38.23
N ASN A 124 -12.32 8.69 -37.58
CA ASN A 124 -13.34 9.60 -38.05
C ASN A 124 -13.38 10.87 -37.22
N ASP A 125 -12.76 11.94 -37.69
CA ASP A 125 -12.63 13.23 -36.98
C ASP A 125 -13.99 13.90 -36.70
N GLU A 126 -15.08 13.46 -37.37
CA GLU A 126 -16.46 13.94 -37.12
C GLU A 126 -17.10 13.24 -35.91
N GLN A 127 -16.53 12.15 -35.43
CA GLN A 127 -17.07 11.35 -34.33
C GLN A 127 -16.17 11.41 -33.13
N LYS A 128 -16.78 11.41 -31.93
CA LYS A 128 -16.02 11.23 -30.68
C LYS A 128 -15.63 9.77 -30.54
N THR A 129 -14.43 9.55 -30.09
CA THR A 129 -13.87 8.22 -29.92
C THR A 129 -14.64 7.40 -28.91
N ILE A 130 -14.90 6.13 -29.21
CA ILE A 130 -15.42 5.14 -28.28
C ILE A 130 -14.35 4.10 -27.99
N THR A 131 -14.08 3.88 -26.70
CA THR A 131 -13.18 2.83 -26.20
C THR A 131 -14.01 1.71 -25.61
N THR A 132 -13.76 0.46 -26.01
CA THR A 132 -14.40 -0.71 -25.41
C THR A 132 -13.55 -1.29 -24.29
N VAL A 133 -14.18 -1.66 -23.18
CA VAL A 133 -13.52 -2.23 -22.01
C VAL A 133 -14.33 -3.41 -21.48
N ASP A 134 -13.70 -4.58 -21.39
CA ASP A 134 -14.28 -5.73 -20.71
C ASP A 134 -14.05 -5.55 -19.21
N ILE A 135 -15.13 -5.56 -18.42
CA ILE A 135 -15.10 -5.53 -16.96
C ILE A 135 -16.00 -6.65 -16.46
N ARG A 136 -15.41 -7.71 -15.93
CA ARG A 136 -16.14 -8.89 -15.47
C ARG A 136 -15.50 -9.51 -14.23
N PRO A 137 -16.21 -10.34 -13.47
CA PRO A 137 -15.59 -11.15 -12.44
C PRO A 137 -14.42 -11.96 -13.00
N SER A 138 -13.35 -12.09 -12.22
CA SER A 138 -12.20 -12.91 -12.59
C SER A 138 -12.56 -14.40 -12.55
N THR A 139 -11.94 -15.18 -13.44
CA THR A 139 -12.02 -16.64 -13.44
C THR A 139 -10.70 -17.24 -12.95
N PRO A 140 -10.66 -18.54 -12.60
CA PRO A 140 -9.41 -19.21 -12.23
C PRO A 140 -8.32 -19.09 -13.32
N GLU A 141 -8.70 -19.08 -14.59
CA GLU A 141 -7.78 -18.94 -15.73
C GLU A 141 -7.16 -17.53 -15.78
N ASP A 142 -7.91 -16.50 -15.40
CA ASP A 142 -7.40 -15.13 -15.32
C ASP A 142 -6.37 -14.97 -14.20
N GLU A 143 -6.41 -15.85 -13.20
CA GLU A 143 -5.51 -15.84 -12.05
C GLU A 143 -4.28 -16.75 -12.25
N GLU A 144 -4.20 -17.49 -13.35
CA GLU A 144 -3.08 -18.38 -13.63
C GLU A 144 -1.75 -17.62 -13.71
N GLY A 145 -0.74 -18.15 -13.03
CA GLY A 145 0.58 -17.50 -12.93
C GLY A 145 0.67 -16.30 -11.99
N ARG A 146 -0.42 -15.91 -11.30
CA ARG A 146 -0.39 -14.83 -10.33
C ARG A 146 0.30 -15.27 -9.04
N VAL A 147 1.26 -14.46 -8.56
CA VAL A 147 1.86 -14.65 -7.24
C VAL A 147 0.82 -14.28 -6.18
N LYS A 148 0.35 -15.28 -5.40
CA LYS A 148 -0.64 -15.10 -4.34
C LYS A 148 0.01 -14.90 -2.98
N THR A 149 1.18 -15.48 -2.79
CA THR A 149 1.86 -15.53 -1.50
C THR A 149 3.37 -15.42 -1.71
N ILE A 150 4.02 -14.59 -0.92
CA ILE A 150 5.47 -14.50 -0.86
C ILE A 150 5.87 -14.84 0.58
N VAL A 151 6.66 -15.89 0.75
CA VAL A 151 7.26 -16.25 2.03
C VAL A 151 8.63 -15.60 2.10
N VAL A 152 8.84 -14.75 3.10
CA VAL A 152 10.12 -14.08 3.35
C VAL A 152 10.75 -14.73 4.57
N GLN A 153 11.90 -15.38 4.36
CA GLN A 153 12.74 -15.88 5.45
C GLN A 153 13.87 -14.87 5.69
N MET A 154 13.92 -14.35 6.89
CA MET A 154 14.94 -13.40 7.31
C MET A 154 15.86 -14.07 8.33
N GLN A 155 17.16 -14.08 8.05
CA GLN A 155 18.18 -14.47 9.01
C GLN A 155 18.88 -13.20 9.52
N TYR A 156 19.11 -13.15 10.82
CA TYR A 156 19.79 -12.01 11.42
C TYR A 156 20.76 -12.46 12.52
N ILE A 157 21.72 -11.61 12.77
CA ILE A 157 22.72 -11.79 13.82
C ILE A 157 22.77 -10.53 14.67
N VAL A 158 22.80 -10.68 15.98
CA VAL A 158 22.87 -9.57 16.92
C VAL A 158 23.83 -9.88 18.07
N PRO A 159 24.68 -8.93 18.49
CA PRO A 159 25.48 -9.09 19.68
C PRO A 159 24.62 -8.95 20.93
N ASN A 160 24.66 -9.94 21.82
CA ASN A 160 23.97 -9.87 23.10
C ASN A 160 24.91 -9.31 24.16
N PHE A 161 24.97 -7.99 24.27
CA PHE A 161 25.82 -7.31 25.24
C PHE A 161 25.48 -7.65 26.70
N ASP A 162 24.27 -8.11 27.02
CA ASP A 162 23.91 -8.45 28.39
C ASP A 162 24.59 -9.72 28.89
N ARG A 163 25.02 -10.57 27.98
CA ARG A 163 25.76 -11.81 28.27
C ARG A 163 27.27 -11.65 28.18
N GLY A 164 27.77 -10.51 27.75
CA GLY A 164 29.19 -10.21 27.67
C GLY A 164 29.73 -9.58 28.97
N GLU A 165 31.04 -9.65 29.11
CA GLU A 165 31.78 -8.94 30.19
C GLU A 165 31.92 -7.47 29.81
N LYS A 166 31.61 -6.55 30.74
CA LYS A 166 31.74 -5.11 30.52
C LYS A 166 32.60 -4.49 31.60
N SER A 167 33.42 -3.52 31.24
CA SER A 167 34.25 -2.79 32.17
C SER A 167 34.35 -1.32 31.79
N ILE A 168 34.29 -0.43 32.77
CA ILE A 168 34.50 1.00 32.56
C ILE A 168 36.00 1.27 32.46
N LEU A 169 36.38 1.99 31.42
CA LEU A 169 37.76 2.45 31.21
C LEU A 169 37.92 3.83 31.85
N PHE A 170 38.40 3.84 33.07
CA PHE A 170 38.67 5.10 33.80
C PHE A 170 39.88 5.82 33.26
N THR A 171 39.85 7.14 33.25
CA THR A 171 41.08 7.94 33.14
C THR A 171 41.94 7.75 34.39
N ASP A 172 43.21 8.17 34.39
CA ASP A 172 44.05 8.10 35.58
C ASP A 172 43.54 9.04 36.70
N ALA A 173 42.97 10.18 36.28
CA ALA A 173 42.30 11.08 37.21
C ALA A 173 41.06 10.42 37.84
N GLY A 174 40.22 9.75 37.01
CA GLY A 174 39.03 9.05 37.48
C GLY A 174 39.35 7.91 38.45
N LYS A 175 40.40 7.10 38.17
CA LYS A 175 40.84 6.07 39.10
C LYS A 175 41.25 6.67 40.46
N LYS A 176 42.00 7.77 40.43
CA LYS A 176 42.40 8.46 41.65
C LYS A 176 41.17 8.99 42.41
N GLN A 177 40.22 9.60 41.73
CA GLN A 177 39.00 10.09 42.37
C GLN A 177 38.23 8.98 43.11
N ILE A 178 38.05 7.79 42.48
CA ILE A 178 37.41 6.65 43.15
C ILE A 178 38.21 6.20 44.37
N ILE A 179 39.54 6.03 44.26
CA ILE A 179 40.41 5.58 45.35
C ILE A 179 40.34 6.55 46.53
N ASP A 180 40.44 7.85 46.27
CA ASP A 180 40.40 8.88 47.30
C ASP A 180 39.02 8.92 47.97
N TYR A 181 37.93 8.82 47.20
CA TYR A 181 36.59 8.74 47.75
C TYR A 181 36.40 7.52 48.66
N MET A 182 36.82 6.33 48.19
CA MET A 182 36.69 5.08 48.96
C MET A 182 37.49 5.17 50.29
N LYS A 183 38.70 5.72 50.25
CA LYS A 183 39.52 5.92 51.47
C LYS A 183 38.83 6.87 52.44
N ALA A 184 38.29 7.98 51.96
CA ALA A 184 37.61 8.97 52.78
C ALA A 184 36.37 8.41 53.49
N HIS A 185 35.69 7.43 52.85
CA HIS A 185 34.47 6.85 53.37
C HIS A 185 34.65 5.43 53.96
N GLY A 186 35.92 4.97 54.13
CA GLY A 186 36.21 3.65 54.71
C GLY A 186 35.68 2.46 53.89
N MET A 187 35.53 2.62 52.58
CA MET A 187 35.00 1.60 51.69
C MET A 187 36.12 0.67 51.20
N THR A 188 35.84 -0.65 51.23
CA THR A 188 36.76 -1.68 50.71
C THR A 188 36.30 -2.26 49.37
N GLN A 189 35.03 -2.04 48.98
CA GLN A 189 34.44 -2.47 47.75
C GLN A 189 33.36 -1.50 47.31
N TYR A 190 33.01 -1.54 46.01
CA TYR A 190 31.90 -0.76 45.47
C TYR A 190 31.16 -1.56 44.40
N GLN A 191 29.92 -1.20 44.20
CA GLN A 191 29.11 -1.66 43.09
C GLN A 191 28.75 -0.45 42.21
N LEU A 192 28.91 -0.60 40.91
CA LEU A 192 28.65 0.44 39.96
C LEU A 192 27.60 -0.04 38.95
N CYS A 193 26.54 0.73 38.80
CA CYS A 193 25.53 0.52 37.77
C CYS A 193 25.50 1.74 36.84
N VAL A 194 25.92 1.59 35.60
CA VAL A 194 26.03 2.69 34.65
C VAL A 194 25.06 2.47 33.50
N SER A 195 24.06 3.32 33.39
CA SER A 195 23.10 3.35 32.29
C SER A 195 23.18 4.65 31.47
N MET A 196 23.83 5.70 32.06
CA MET A 196 23.95 7.04 31.49
C MET A 196 25.36 7.59 31.71
N PHE A 197 25.89 8.28 30.72
CA PHE A 197 27.12 9.06 30.77
C PHE A 197 26.78 10.54 30.81
N TYR A 198 27.63 11.31 31.42
CA TYR A 198 27.42 12.72 31.72
C TYR A 198 28.58 13.58 31.17
N ASP A 199 28.33 14.83 30.96
CA ASP A 199 29.36 15.84 30.70
C ASP A 199 30.09 16.27 32.00
N GLU A 200 31.02 17.21 31.91
CA GLU A 200 31.78 17.75 33.04
C GLU A 200 30.92 18.51 34.06
N ASN A 201 29.72 18.96 33.66
CA ASN A 201 28.75 19.65 34.50
C ASN A 201 27.77 18.72 35.19
N GLY A 202 27.80 17.42 34.83
CA GLY A 202 26.86 16.41 35.32
C GLY A 202 25.55 16.36 34.59
N GLU A 203 25.47 17.00 33.42
CA GLU A 203 24.28 16.90 32.52
C GLU A 203 24.34 15.61 31.71
N PRO A 204 23.21 14.96 31.46
CA PRO A 204 23.16 13.74 30.68
C PRO A 204 23.70 13.92 29.26
N LEU A 205 24.65 13.10 28.84
CA LEU A 205 25.31 13.16 27.54
C LEU A 205 24.77 12.08 26.59
N ILE A 206 24.87 10.81 26.97
CA ILE A 206 24.42 9.67 26.13
C ILE A 206 24.13 8.45 27.04
N SER A 207 23.12 7.65 26.64
CA SER A 207 22.87 6.37 27.31
C SER A 207 23.86 5.28 26.88
N MET A 208 24.05 4.26 27.71
CA MET A 208 24.83 3.06 27.35
C MET A 208 24.26 2.37 26.10
N SER A 209 22.96 2.32 25.98
CA SER A 209 22.26 1.74 24.82
C SER A 209 22.57 2.50 23.53
N ASP A 210 22.53 3.84 23.58
CA ASP A 210 22.80 4.65 22.40
C ASP A 210 24.28 4.62 22.03
N LEU A 211 25.18 4.62 23.02
CA LEU A 211 26.62 4.47 22.81
C LEU A 211 26.94 3.14 22.11
N SER A 212 26.36 2.04 22.57
CA SER A 212 26.55 0.73 21.95
C SER A 212 25.97 0.66 20.52
N ARG A 213 24.83 1.33 20.29
CA ARG A 213 24.21 1.38 18.94
C ARG A 213 25.04 2.18 17.95
N GLN A 214 25.66 3.29 18.39
CA GLN A 214 26.50 4.13 17.54
C GLN A 214 27.85 3.49 17.19
N ASN A 215 28.34 2.58 18.03
CA ASN A 215 29.66 1.96 17.92
C ASN A 215 29.57 0.43 17.76
N GLN A 216 28.61 -0.04 16.95
CA GLN A 216 28.48 -1.48 16.74
C GLN A 216 29.74 -2.10 16.13
N PRO A 217 30.23 -3.23 16.68
CA PRO A 217 31.35 -3.95 16.09
C PRO A 217 30.99 -4.53 14.73
N SER A 218 31.99 -4.74 13.87
CA SER A 218 31.82 -5.48 12.64
C SER A 218 31.82 -6.98 12.94
N PHE A 219 30.82 -7.72 12.44
CA PHE A 219 30.69 -9.17 12.59
C PHE A 219 29.87 -9.75 11.42
N ASP A 220 29.98 -11.05 11.25
CA ASP A 220 29.25 -11.83 10.23
C ASP A 220 28.68 -13.13 10.82
N PHE A 221 28.05 -13.96 9.98
CA PHE A 221 27.46 -15.24 10.40
C PHE A 221 28.48 -16.28 10.91
N SER A 222 29.77 -16.12 10.64
CA SER A 222 30.83 -16.98 11.16
C SER A 222 31.35 -16.54 12.53
N THR A 223 31.00 -15.35 12.97
CA THR A 223 31.40 -14.76 14.25
C THR A 223 30.57 -15.34 15.38
N ASP A 224 31.21 -15.87 16.41
CA ASP A 224 30.52 -16.39 17.60
C ASP A 224 30.59 -15.40 18.78
N PHE A 225 31.68 -14.64 18.90
CA PHE A 225 31.89 -13.65 19.96
C PHE A 225 32.54 -12.39 19.41
N VAL A 226 32.19 -11.25 19.99
CA VAL A 226 32.88 -9.99 19.71
C VAL A 226 33.46 -9.39 21.00
N SER A 227 34.56 -8.68 20.84
CA SER A 227 35.21 -7.92 21.91
C SER A 227 35.71 -6.60 21.35
N GLY A 228 35.70 -5.54 22.16
CA GLY A 228 36.14 -4.22 21.71
C GLY A 228 35.94 -3.17 22.78
N GLU A 229 35.94 -1.93 22.34
CA GLU A 229 35.75 -0.76 23.18
C GLU A 229 34.76 0.22 22.52
N PHE A 230 33.99 0.87 23.37
CA PHE A 230 33.19 2.05 22.99
C PHE A 230 33.93 3.26 23.55
N PRO A 231 34.73 3.97 22.74
CA PRO A 231 35.46 5.14 23.20
C PRO A 231 34.49 6.29 23.49
N ILE A 232 34.62 6.92 24.63
CA ILE A 232 33.88 8.11 25.01
C ILE A 232 34.61 8.88 26.10
N ASP A 233 34.87 10.15 25.87
CA ASP A 233 35.38 11.07 26.90
C ASP A 233 34.17 11.66 27.66
N ALA A 234 33.87 11.12 28.82
CA ALA A 234 32.68 11.44 29.59
C ALA A 234 32.90 11.23 31.07
N TYR A 235 31.85 11.43 31.85
CA TYR A 235 31.81 11.20 33.28
C TYR A 235 30.71 10.21 33.64
N ILE A 236 30.92 9.47 34.71
CA ILE A 236 29.92 8.68 35.40
C ILE A 236 29.67 9.20 36.81
N LYS A 237 28.45 9.02 37.30
CA LYS A 237 28.14 9.30 38.70
C LYS A 237 28.61 8.15 39.58
N PHE A 238 29.51 8.44 40.49
CA PHE A 238 29.97 7.54 41.54
C PHE A 238 29.55 8.13 42.86
N TYR A 239 28.44 7.65 43.41
CA TYR A 239 27.74 8.29 44.53
C TYR A 239 27.47 9.78 44.24
N ASP A 240 28.05 10.69 44.94
CA ASP A 240 27.88 12.15 44.83
C ASP A 240 28.97 12.86 44.02
N ILE A 241 29.92 12.11 43.43
CA ILE A 241 30.97 12.68 42.58
C ILE A 241 30.86 12.28 41.13
N LEU A 242 31.40 13.12 40.24
CA LEU A 242 31.59 12.81 38.82
C LEU A 242 33.01 12.24 38.63
N VAL A 243 33.10 11.08 38.01
CA VAL A 243 34.35 10.38 37.75
C VAL A 243 34.58 10.30 36.24
N SER A 244 35.76 10.78 35.81
CA SER A 244 36.09 10.81 34.38
C SER A 244 36.47 9.43 33.86
N ILE A 245 35.95 9.13 32.66
CA ILE A 245 36.20 7.89 31.94
C ILE A 245 36.64 8.18 30.50
N LYS A 246 37.27 7.21 29.84
CA LYS A 246 37.64 7.24 28.41
C LYS A 246 36.94 6.21 27.55
N GLY A 247 36.03 5.44 28.13
CA GLY A 247 35.26 4.46 27.38
C GLY A 247 34.70 3.31 28.22
N VAL A 248 34.12 2.37 27.50
CA VAL A 248 33.65 1.09 28.03
C VAL A 248 34.23 -0.03 27.19
N SER A 249 34.90 -0.99 27.79
CA SER A 249 35.32 -2.22 27.11
C SER A 249 34.29 -3.32 27.27
N TYR A 250 34.17 -4.17 26.26
CA TYR A 250 33.36 -5.36 26.29
C TYR A 250 34.16 -6.55 25.78
N ARG A 251 33.91 -7.73 26.35
CA ARG A 251 34.59 -8.96 25.98
C ARG A 251 33.62 -10.12 25.96
N ASN A 252 33.92 -11.09 25.12
CA ASN A 252 33.16 -12.34 25.03
C ASN A 252 31.63 -12.12 24.87
N VAL A 253 31.26 -11.07 24.15
CA VAL A 253 29.86 -10.80 23.84
C VAL A 253 29.40 -11.80 22.79
N PRO A 254 28.46 -12.72 23.10
CA PRO A 254 28.01 -13.72 22.15
C PRO A 254 27.19 -13.09 21.04
N ILE A 255 27.38 -13.60 19.82
CA ILE A 255 26.53 -13.27 18.67
C ILE A 255 25.37 -14.26 18.65
N GLU A 256 24.18 -13.77 18.80
CA GLU A 256 22.95 -14.54 18.69
C GLU A 256 22.50 -14.56 17.25
N LYS A 257 22.17 -15.77 16.73
CA LYS A 257 21.68 -15.99 15.39
C LYS A 257 20.18 -16.29 15.48
N GLY A 258 19.38 -15.49 14.80
CA GLY A 258 17.94 -15.67 14.76
C GLY A 258 17.45 -15.89 13.33
N GLN A 259 16.27 -16.46 13.21
CA GLN A 259 15.56 -16.64 11.96
C GLN A 259 14.08 -16.34 12.21
N ASP A 260 13.53 -15.47 11.40
CA ASP A 260 12.10 -15.19 11.35
C ASP A 260 11.55 -15.50 9.96
N GLU A 261 10.30 -15.92 9.92
CA GLU A 261 9.57 -16.14 8.69
C GLU A 261 8.26 -15.35 8.76
N PHE A 262 7.96 -14.60 7.71
CA PHE A 262 6.67 -13.96 7.56
C PHE A 262 6.15 -14.13 6.14
N THR A 263 4.84 -14.22 6.04
CA THR A 263 4.14 -14.40 4.79
C THR A 263 3.50 -13.07 4.37
N ILE A 264 3.80 -12.64 3.15
CA ILE A 264 3.10 -11.54 2.49
C ILE A 264 2.05 -12.17 1.58
N GLU A 265 0.79 -12.02 1.95
CA GLU A 265 -0.31 -12.39 1.08
C GLU A 265 -0.61 -11.25 0.11
N ALA A 266 -0.91 -11.57 -1.14
CA ALA A 266 -1.44 -10.58 -2.08
C ALA A 266 -2.76 -10.05 -1.50
N HIS A 267 -2.91 -8.74 -1.43
CA HIS A 267 -4.08 -8.09 -0.83
C HIS A 267 -5.38 -8.54 -1.53
N GLY A 268 -6.13 -9.41 -0.85
CA GLY A 268 -7.42 -9.90 -1.29
C GLY A 268 -7.38 -10.90 -2.46
N ASN A 269 -8.51 -11.57 -2.68
CA ASN A 269 -8.72 -12.39 -3.87
C ASN A 269 -8.83 -11.50 -5.11
N ALA A 270 -8.30 -11.94 -6.24
CA ALA A 270 -8.61 -11.31 -7.51
C ALA A 270 -10.12 -11.45 -7.75
N THR A 271 -10.76 -10.37 -8.10
CA THR A 271 -12.21 -10.29 -8.07
C THR A 271 -12.77 -9.81 -9.39
N LEU A 272 -12.07 -8.87 -10.04
CA LEU A 272 -12.53 -8.25 -11.26
C LEU A 272 -11.37 -8.20 -12.27
N LEU A 273 -11.63 -8.69 -13.50
CA LEU A 273 -10.76 -8.48 -14.64
C LEU A 273 -11.19 -7.21 -15.37
N ILE A 274 -10.21 -6.38 -15.73
CA ILE A 274 -10.38 -5.24 -16.62
C ILE A 274 -9.45 -5.40 -17.80
N LYS A 275 -10.01 -5.44 -18.99
CA LYS A 275 -9.25 -5.62 -20.23
C LYS A 275 -9.71 -4.62 -21.30
N SER A 276 -8.73 -3.95 -21.90
CA SER A 276 -8.94 -3.09 -23.05
C SER A 276 -7.68 -3.05 -23.91
N ASP A 277 -7.78 -3.49 -25.15
CA ASP A 277 -6.65 -3.45 -26.10
C ASP A 277 -6.22 -2.01 -26.38
N LYS A 278 -7.18 -1.10 -26.54
CA LYS A 278 -6.92 0.31 -26.83
C LYS A 278 -6.23 1.04 -25.67
N MET A 279 -6.63 0.77 -24.44
CA MET A 279 -6.02 1.35 -23.25
C MET A 279 -4.72 0.62 -22.84
N GLY A 280 -4.38 -0.49 -23.50
CA GLY A 280 -3.25 -1.33 -23.10
C GLY A 280 -3.41 -1.93 -21.71
N VAL A 281 -4.63 -2.15 -21.26
CA VAL A 281 -4.95 -2.64 -19.91
C VAL A 281 -5.35 -4.11 -19.94
N ASN A 282 -4.71 -4.90 -19.09
CA ASN A 282 -5.12 -6.24 -18.72
C ASN A 282 -4.78 -6.45 -17.24
N LYS A 283 -5.70 -6.07 -16.36
CA LYS A 283 -5.44 -6.03 -14.91
C LYS A 283 -6.54 -6.75 -14.12
N LEU A 284 -6.11 -7.42 -13.07
CA LEU A 284 -6.97 -7.92 -12.01
C LEU A 284 -7.02 -6.92 -10.86
N ILE A 285 -8.24 -6.59 -10.41
CA ILE A 285 -8.48 -5.78 -9.21
C ILE A 285 -8.87 -6.72 -8.07
N THR A 286 -8.37 -6.43 -6.87
CA THR A 286 -8.70 -7.17 -5.66
C THR A 286 -9.99 -6.67 -5.01
N ASP A 287 -10.61 -7.50 -4.15
CA ASP A 287 -11.77 -7.12 -3.33
C ASP A 287 -11.53 -5.81 -2.57
N LEU A 288 -10.33 -5.69 -1.97
CA LEU A 288 -9.98 -4.55 -1.16
C LEU A 288 -9.86 -3.26 -1.99
N ASP A 289 -9.21 -3.33 -3.14
CA ASP A 289 -9.01 -2.18 -4.01
C ASP A 289 -10.32 -1.74 -4.65
N LEU A 290 -11.14 -2.71 -5.09
CA LEU A 290 -12.46 -2.42 -5.65
C LEU A 290 -13.38 -1.78 -4.61
N LYS A 291 -13.40 -2.30 -3.38
CA LYS A 291 -14.19 -1.72 -2.29
C LYS A 291 -13.76 -0.28 -2.01
N LYS A 292 -12.46 -0.01 -1.87
CA LYS A 292 -11.94 1.35 -1.68
C LYS A 292 -12.32 2.29 -2.83
N ALA A 293 -12.33 1.79 -4.06
CA ALA A 293 -12.73 2.58 -5.23
C ALA A 293 -14.22 2.92 -5.22
N ILE A 294 -15.08 1.95 -4.85
CA ILE A 294 -16.53 2.16 -4.72
C ILE A 294 -16.84 3.16 -3.59
N ASP A 295 -16.18 3.04 -2.44
CA ASP A 295 -16.36 3.95 -1.30
C ASP A 295 -16.02 5.41 -1.67
N LYS A 296 -15.02 5.63 -2.53
CA LYS A 296 -14.68 6.96 -3.04
C LYS A 296 -15.81 7.59 -3.88
N ILE A 297 -16.49 6.80 -4.72
CA ILE A 297 -17.63 7.27 -5.52
C ILE A 297 -18.83 7.56 -4.62
N GLY A 298 -19.10 6.71 -3.62
CA GLY A 298 -20.20 6.89 -2.66
C GLY A 298 -20.01 8.07 -1.71
N GLY A 299 -18.77 8.38 -1.33
CA GLY A 299 -18.44 9.52 -0.46
C GLY A 299 -18.68 10.91 -1.07
N ALA A 300 -18.86 11.01 -2.38
CA ALA A 300 -19.23 12.24 -3.07
C ALA A 300 -20.73 12.60 -2.93
N ARG A 301 -21.53 11.79 -2.24
CA ARG A 301 -22.97 12.02 -1.97
C ARG A 301 -23.24 12.68 -0.61
N GLY A 302 -22.21 13.21 0.09
CA GLY A 302 -22.31 13.94 1.34
C GLY A 302 -22.46 15.45 1.14
#